data_9dde546162ec024f722c4f90bca8d4bc
#
_entry.id   9dde546162ec024f722c4f90bca8d4bc
#
_cell.length_a   1.000
_cell.length_b   1.000
_cell.length_c   1.000
_cell.angle_alpha   90.00
_cell.angle_beta   90.00
_cell.angle_gamma   90.00
#
_symmetry.space_group_name_H-M   'P 1'
#
loop_
_entity.id
_entity.type
_entity.pdbx_description
1 polymer ?
#
loop_
_entity_poly.entity_id
_entity_poly.type
_entity_poly.pdbx_seq_one_letter_code
_entity_poly.pdbx_strand_id
1 'polypeptide(L)'
;MTKRSRRLIAGGGLSVAVLVAGIVSVSLVSAHSRQTDTLVSSAKTNRADAPTPSQSATPSAQPNQLAAASSTSTTTYSELPPDGQNISMTGLSAAVQAELSYVEQYWNSPNTSKYGFIDDYDCMNFASQALVARGWTQDSVWSSDADGTAADSTTAWRSSTAFMNYLEDHPEKATALSDAERSQVQVGDIVQFNWDGSGDRDHTGIVTRIDTDASGHISIYYAAHTDNTLTRSVDWAITVLHPGGTAYYWHLND
;
A
#
# COMPACT_ATOMS: atom_id res chain seq x y z
N MET A 1 -43.22 8.63 62.59
CA MET A 1 -42.95 7.43 63.41
C MET A 1 -42.76 6.25 62.48
N THR A 2 -41.58 5.77 62.33
CA THR A 2 -41.17 4.37 62.41
C THR A 2 -39.69 4.25 61.92
N LYS A 3 -38.83 3.90 62.83
CA LYS A 3 -37.42 3.55 62.66
C LYS A 3 -37.29 2.16 62.02
N ARG A 4 -36.36 1.96 61.08
CA ARG A 4 -35.77 0.63 60.80
C ARG A 4 -34.32 0.81 60.38
N SER A 5 -33.47 0.56 61.27
CA SER A 5 -32.49 -0.53 61.49
C SER A 5 -31.49 -0.78 60.34
N ARG A 6 -30.26 -0.38 60.62
CA ARG A 6 -29.03 -0.76 59.93
C ARG A 6 -28.70 -2.23 60.22
N ARG A 7 -28.33 -2.98 59.23
CA ARG A 7 -27.57 -4.24 59.39
C ARG A 7 -26.22 -4.12 58.73
N LEU A 8 -25.22 -4.09 59.54
CA LEU A 8 -23.81 -4.36 59.15
C LEU A 8 -23.67 -5.86 58.90
N ILE A 9 -23.08 -6.24 57.77
CA ILE A 9 -22.57 -7.59 57.58
C ILE A 9 -21.08 -7.42 57.35
N ALA A 10 -20.30 -7.87 58.33
CA ALA A 10 -18.87 -8.10 58.22
C ALA A 10 -18.68 -9.49 57.61
N GLY A 11 -17.89 -9.58 56.56
CA GLY A 11 -17.51 -10.83 55.89
C GLY A 11 -16.02 -10.80 55.58
N GLY A 12 -15.37 -11.76 56.19
CA GLY A 12 -13.93 -11.88 56.36
C GLY A 12 -13.14 -12.09 55.07
N GLY A 13 -11.93 -11.59 55.11
CA GLY A 13 -10.92 -11.80 54.10
C GLY A 13 -10.34 -13.20 54.15
N LEU A 14 -10.23 -13.82 52.99
CA LEU A 14 -9.43 -15.02 52.83
C LEU A 14 -8.24 -14.64 51.92
N SER A 15 -7.07 -14.47 52.52
CA SER A 15 -5.81 -14.24 51.80
C SER A 15 -5.31 -15.58 51.28
N VAL A 16 -5.27 -15.76 49.99
CA VAL A 16 -4.57 -16.86 49.33
C VAL A 16 -3.19 -16.36 48.92
N ALA A 17 -2.17 -16.85 49.60
CA ALA A 17 -0.78 -16.66 49.20
C ALA A 17 -0.44 -17.64 48.06
N VAL A 18 -0.18 -17.15 46.88
CA VAL A 18 0.37 -17.94 45.77
C VAL A 18 1.88 -17.84 45.82
N LEU A 19 2.53 -18.97 46.16
CA LEU A 19 3.97 -19.19 46.02
C LEU A 19 4.31 -19.30 44.54
N VAL A 20 5.01 -18.31 43.98
CA VAL A 20 5.59 -18.39 42.65
C VAL A 20 6.95 -19.06 42.77
N ALA A 21 7.04 -20.32 42.33
CA ALA A 21 8.30 -21.02 42.15
C ALA A 21 8.98 -20.49 40.86
N GLY A 22 10.11 -19.82 41.02
CA GLY A 22 10.92 -19.34 39.91
C GLY A 22 11.61 -20.51 39.20
N ILE A 23 11.32 -20.66 37.92
CA ILE A 23 12.09 -21.52 37.01
C ILE A 23 13.10 -20.60 36.31
N VAL A 24 14.37 -20.76 36.68
CA VAL A 24 15.50 -20.15 35.99
C VAL A 24 15.77 -20.96 34.73
N SER A 25 15.39 -20.44 33.59
CA SER A 25 15.78 -21.00 32.30
C SER A 25 17.10 -20.40 31.85
N VAL A 26 18.14 -21.22 31.87
CA VAL A 26 19.45 -20.89 31.31
C VAL A 26 19.37 -21.01 29.80
N SER A 27 19.41 -19.86 29.11
CA SER A 27 19.54 -19.83 27.63
C SER A 27 20.99 -20.03 27.26
N LEU A 28 21.30 -21.16 26.63
CA LEU A 28 22.58 -21.41 25.96
C LEU A 28 22.66 -20.53 24.70
N VAL A 29 23.55 -19.55 24.72
CA VAL A 29 23.94 -18.76 23.54
C VAL A 29 24.88 -19.62 22.71
N SER A 30 24.43 -20.12 21.58
CA SER A 30 25.30 -20.74 20.56
C SER A 30 25.91 -19.61 19.71
N ALA A 31 27.21 -19.38 19.94
CA ALA A 31 28.04 -18.54 19.10
C ALA A 31 28.31 -19.27 17.77
N HIS A 32 27.74 -18.76 16.66
CA HIS A 32 28.22 -19.15 15.32
C HIS A 32 29.33 -18.21 14.89
N SER A 33 30.51 -18.79 14.78
CA SER A 33 31.71 -18.15 14.26
C SER A 33 31.53 -17.71 12.81
N ARG A 34 31.81 -16.44 12.55
CA ARG A 34 31.97 -15.90 11.21
C ARG A 34 33.26 -16.42 10.61
N GLN A 35 33.13 -17.15 9.54
CA GLN A 35 34.27 -17.53 8.68
C GLN A 35 34.38 -16.46 7.58
N THR A 36 35.42 -15.67 7.69
CA THR A 36 35.83 -14.71 6.67
C THR A 36 36.65 -15.45 5.63
N ASP A 37 36.09 -15.70 4.46
CA ASP A 37 36.87 -16.11 3.29
C ASP A 37 37.27 -14.90 2.50
N THR A 38 38.54 -14.58 2.67
CA THR A 38 39.30 -13.63 1.83
C THR A 38 39.70 -14.33 0.52
N LEU A 39 39.12 -13.94 -0.61
CA LEU A 39 39.65 -14.33 -1.90
C LEU A 39 40.34 -13.15 -2.57
N VAL A 40 41.62 -13.38 -2.73
CA VAL A 40 42.64 -12.54 -3.30
C VAL A 40 42.40 -12.30 -4.80
N SER A 41 42.59 -11.06 -5.17
CA SER A 41 42.77 -10.49 -6.49
C SER A 41 43.73 -11.29 -7.38
N SER A 42 43.38 -11.44 -8.65
CA SER A 42 44.36 -11.53 -9.72
C SER A 42 43.89 -10.81 -10.97
N ALA A 43 44.42 -9.63 -11.12
CA ALA A 43 44.40 -8.90 -12.37
C ALA A 43 45.23 -9.66 -13.44
N LYS A 44 44.70 -9.75 -14.65
CA LYS A 44 45.52 -9.99 -15.84
C LYS A 44 45.01 -9.14 -17.00
N THR A 45 45.74 -8.07 -17.23
CA THR A 45 45.82 -7.27 -18.45
C THR A 45 46.17 -8.14 -19.65
N ASN A 46 45.43 -8.01 -20.73
CA ASN A 46 46.00 -8.14 -22.07
C ASN A 46 45.35 -7.16 -23.04
N ARG A 47 46.20 -6.36 -23.61
CA ARG A 47 46.03 -5.29 -24.58
C ARG A 47 46.45 -5.86 -25.96
N ALA A 48 45.78 -5.41 -27.00
CA ALA A 48 46.11 -5.37 -28.43
C ALA A 48 44.91 -5.82 -29.28
N ASP A 49 44.45 -5.28 -30.37
CA ASP A 49 44.92 -4.22 -31.27
C ASP A 49 43.70 -3.81 -32.11
N ALA A 50 43.60 -2.55 -32.47
CA ALA A 50 42.70 -2.08 -33.52
C ALA A 50 43.31 -2.35 -34.91
N PRO A 51 42.53 -2.42 -35.98
CA PRO A 51 42.71 -1.43 -37.03
C PRO A 51 41.43 -0.82 -37.60
N THR A 52 41.50 0.45 -37.87
CA THR A 52 40.65 1.33 -38.69
C THR A 52 41.25 1.35 -40.12
N PRO A 53 40.62 2.06 -41.08
CA PRO A 53 39.35 1.93 -41.77
C PRO A 53 39.55 1.72 -43.30
N SER A 54 38.47 1.48 -44.04
CA SER A 54 38.49 1.80 -45.46
C SER A 54 37.12 2.28 -45.96
N GLN A 55 37.17 3.37 -46.71
CA GLN A 55 36.09 4.16 -47.29
C GLN A 55 35.58 3.56 -48.61
N SER A 56 34.41 4.08 -48.95
CA SER A 56 33.91 4.40 -50.33
C SER A 56 32.90 3.43 -50.94
N ALA A 57 31.68 3.86 -51.08
CA ALA A 57 31.07 4.27 -52.35
C ALA A 57 29.55 4.42 -52.21
N THR A 58 29.04 5.62 -52.50
CA THR A 58 27.71 5.91 -52.99
C THR A 58 27.74 5.78 -54.54
N PRO A 59 26.62 5.61 -55.32
CA PRO A 59 25.28 6.20 -55.13
C PRO A 59 24.09 5.39 -55.69
N SER A 60 22.94 5.92 -55.43
CA SER A 60 21.79 6.10 -56.36
C SER A 60 20.59 5.18 -56.30
N ALA A 61 19.47 5.90 -56.22
CA ALA A 61 18.12 5.69 -56.73
C ALA A 61 17.03 5.20 -55.77
N GLN A 62 16.18 6.16 -55.42
CA GLN A 62 14.78 5.94 -55.01
C GLN A 62 13.95 5.28 -56.15
N PRO A 63 12.86 4.55 -55.83
CA PRO A 63 11.60 5.29 -55.73
C PRO A 63 10.67 4.79 -54.61
N ASN A 64 10.04 5.81 -54.05
CA ASN A 64 8.64 5.92 -53.64
C ASN A 64 7.90 4.60 -53.28
N GLN A 65 7.72 4.37 -51.96
CA GLN A 65 6.57 3.61 -51.47
C GLN A 65 5.92 4.36 -50.30
N LEU A 66 4.61 4.54 -50.44
CA LEU A 66 3.72 5.14 -49.47
C LEU A 66 4.00 4.60 -48.07
N ALA A 67 4.44 5.49 -47.23
CA ALA A 67 4.41 5.23 -45.76
C ALA A 67 2.93 5.22 -45.32
N ALA A 68 2.44 4.05 -45.00
CA ALA A 68 1.29 3.93 -44.14
C ALA A 68 1.65 4.59 -42.80
N ALA A 69 1.00 5.73 -42.55
CA ALA A 69 1.08 6.37 -41.26
C ALA A 69 0.49 5.44 -40.21
N SER A 70 1.36 4.68 -39.51
CA SER A 70 1.03 4.14 -38.23
C SER A 70 0.88 5.33 -37.31
N SER A 71 -0.36 5.76 -37.10
CA SER A 71 -0.70 6.64 -36.00
C SER A 71 -0.48 5.87 -34.71
N THR A 72 0.75 5.89 -34.22
CA THR A 72 1.03 5.62 -32.83
C THR A 72 0.34 6.72 -32.06
N SER A 73 -0.83 6.44 -31.52
CA SER A 73 -1.44 7.30 -30.52
C SER A 73 -0.50 7.31 -29.32
N THR A 74 0.43 8.26 -29.32
CA THR A 74 1.16 8.62 -28.13
C THR A 74 0.13 9.27 -27.23
N THR A 75 -0.44 8.50 -26.32
CA THR A 75 -1.17 9.07 -25.19
C THR A 75 -0.15 9.88 -24.42
N THR A 76 -0.07 11.16 -24.71
CA THR A 76 0.66 12.11 -23.90
C THR A 76 -0.08 12.16 -22.57
N TYR A 77 0.46 11.52 -21.54
CA TYR A 77 0.10 11.78 -20.15
C TYR A 77 0.58 13.20 -19.81
N SER A 78 -0.01 14.18 -20.46
CA SER A 78 0.19 15.59 -20.19
C SER A 78 -0.77 15.97 -19.09
N GLU A 79 -0.19 16.27 -17.95
CA GLU A 79 -0.80 16.79 -16.74
C GLU A 79 -1.59 15.78 -15.91
N LEU A 80 -1.02 15.48 -14.74
CA LEU A 80 -1.78 15.04 -13.58
C LEU A 80 -2.98 15.97 -13.43
N PRO A 81 -4.22 15.46 -13.32
CA PRO A 81 -5.29 16.32 -12.82
C PRO A 81 -4.79 16.92 -11.51
N PRO A 82 -5.00 18.23 -11.27
CA PRO A 82 -4.49 18.87 -10.07
C PRO A 82 -4.96 18.07 -8.84
N ASP A 83 -4.01 17.65 -8.00
CA ASP A 83 -4.30 17.11 -6.68
C ASP A 83 -5.26 18.09 -5.99
N GLY A 84 -6.40 17.59 -5.50
CA GLY A 84 -7.40 18.41 -4.82
C GLY A 84 -8.72 18.62 -5.55
N GLN A 85 -9.04 17.84 -6.58
CA GLN A 85 -10.42 17.78 -7.07
C GLN A 85 -11.28 17.03 -6.04
N ASN A 86 -12.44 17.60 -5.69
CA ASN A 86 -13.40 16.93 -4.80
C ASN A 86 -13.79 15.56 -5.37
N ILE A 87 -13.79 14.55 -4.49
CA ILE A 87 -14.24 13.21 -4.84
C ILE A 87 -15.76 13.23 -5.04
N SER A 88 -16.27 12.57 -6.09
CA SER A 88 -17.71 12.46 -6.27
C SER A 88 -18.29 11.41 -5.33
N MET A 89 -19.19 11.82 -4.47
CA MET A 89 -19.92 10.93 -3.55
C MET A 89 -21.24 10.42 -4.14
N THR A 90 -21.58 10.80 -5.37
CA THR A 90 -22.88 10.51 -5.98
C THR A 90 -23.05 9.03 -6.27
N GLY A 91 -24.11 8.42 -5.75
CA GLY A 91 -24.45 7.01 -6.00
C GLY A 91 -23.67 5.99 -5.18
N LEU A 92 -22.77 6.43 -4.31
CA LEU A 92 -21.99 5.55 -3.44
C LEU A 92 -22.79 5.12 -2.20
N SER A 93 -22.47 3.97 -1.62
CA SER A 93 -23.01 3.52 -0.34
C SER A 93 -22.61 4.45 0.80
N ALA A 94 -23.37 4.46 1.90
CA ALA A 94 -23.02 5.29 3.06
C ALA A 94 -21.64 4.91 3.65
N ALA A 95 -21.25 3.66 3.58
CA ALA A 95 -19.96 3.16 4.02
C ALA A 95 -18.82 3.76 3.18
N VAL A 96 -18.92 3.68 1.85
CA VAL A 96 -17.93 4.27 0.93
C VAL A 96 -17.89 5.79 1.05
N GLN A 97 -19.04 6.47 1.22
CA GLN A 97 -19.07 7.91 1.46
C GLN A 97 -18.32 8.29 2.75
N ALA A 98 -18.46 7.51 3.82
CA ALA A 98 -17.76 7.77 5.08
C ALA A 98 -16.23 7.57 4.93
N GLU A 99 -15.82 6.52 4.22
CA GLU A 99 -14.43 6.27 3.86
C GLU A 99 -13.82 7.44 3.07
N LEU A 100 -14.47 7.83 1.98
CA LEU A 100 -13.96 8.89 1.12
C LEU A 100 -14.00 10.26 1.78
N SER A 101 -14.97 10.53 2.66
CA SER A 101 -14.98 11.75 3.48
C SER A 101 -13.77 11.80 4.42
N TYR A 102 -13.37 10.64 4.98
CA TYR A 102 -12.14 10.52 5.75
C TYR A 102 -10.92 10.80 4.88
N VAL A 103 -10.87 10.22 3.69
CA VAL A 103 -9.79 10.42 2.71
C VAL A 103 -9.66 11.90 2.36
N GLU A 104 -10.75 12.59 1.96
CA GLU A 104 -10.73 14.03 1.64
C GLU A 104 -10.23 14.90 2.79
N GLN A 105 -10.59 14.53 4.03
CA GLN A 105 -10.20 15.30 5.20
C GLN A 105 -8.70 15.16 5.52
N TYR A 106 -8.12 13.97 5.30
CA TYR A 106 -6.82 13.63 5.86
C TYR A 106 -5.71 13.33 4.84
N TRP A 107 -5.98 13.32 3.53
CA TRP A 107 -4.98 12.97 2.51
C TRP A 107 -3.69 13.80 2.56
N ASN A 108 -3.74 15.07 2.97
CA ASN A 108 -2.59 15.97 3.10
C ASN A 108 -2.38 16.53 4.51
N SER A 109 -3.20 16.09 5.47
CA SER A 109 -3.12 16.52 6.87
C SER A 109 -3.40 15.33 7.79
N PRO A 110 -2.40 14.48 8.05
CA PRO A 110 -2.58 13.23 8.79
C PRO A 110 -3.28 13.38 10.13
N ASN A 111 -4.14 12.43 10.49
CA ASN A 111 -4.85 12.37 11.77
C ASN A 111 -3.93 11.88 12.90
N THR A 112 -2.88 12.65 13.15
CA THR A 112 -1.79 12.28 14.07
C THR A 112 -2.25 12.15 15.52
N SER A 113 -3.29 12.91 15.93
CA SER A 113 -3.78 12.88 17.30
C SER A 113 -4.50 11.57 17.66
N LYS A 114 -5.03 10.86 16.68
CA LYS A 114 -5.77 9.62 16.91
C LYS A 114 -4.99 8.37 16.52
N TYR A 115 -4.22 8.43 15.45
CA TYR A 115 -3.59 7.24 14.86
C TYR A 115 -2.08 7.36 14.71
N GLY A 116 -1.48 8.50 15.12
CA GLY A 116 -0.08 8.77 14.85
C GLY A 116 0.22 8.99 13.37
N PHE A 117 1.50 8.95 13.04
CA PHE A 117 2.02 9.08 11.68
C PHE A 117 3.33 8.29 11.57
N ILE A 118 3.58 7.69 10.42
CA ILE A 118 4.79 6.93 10.15
C ILE A 118 5.51 7.61 9.00
N ASP A 119 6.60 8.33 9.31
CA ASP A 119 7.43 8.98 8.31
C ASP A 119 7.81 7.98 7.19
N ASP A 120 7.72 8.41 5.94
CA ASP A 120 8.05 7.66 4.72
C ASP A 120 7.24 6.36 4.44
N TYR A 121 6.40 5.90 5.39
CA TYR A 121 5.68 4.61 5.28
C TYR A 121 4.21 4.66 5.72
N ASP A 122 3.58 5.83 5.69
CA ASP A 122 2.23 6.04 6.25
C ASP A 122 1.07 5.57 5.35
N CYS A 123 1.34 5.06 4.16
CA CYS A 123 0.33 4.71 3.17
C CYS A 123 -0.69 3.69 3.70
N MET A 124 -0.24 2.61 4.34
CA MET A 124 -1.16 1.60 4.87
C MET A 124 -1.81 2.05 6.19
N ASN A 125 -1.10 2.80 7.04
CA ASN A 125 -1.70 3.44 8.22
C ASN A 125 -2.89 4.33 7.82
N PHE A 126 -2.73 5.16 6.79
CA PHE A 126 -3.79 6.01 6.25
C PHE A 126 -4.96 5.20 5.67
N ALA A 127 -4.68 4.18 4.84
CA ALA A 127 -5.71 3.32 4.28
C ALA A 127 -6.48 2.57 5.37
N SER A 128 -5.81 2.05 6.40
CA SER A 128 -6.45 1.40 7.54
C SER A 128 -7.40 2.31 8.30
N GLN A 129 -7.04 3.58 8.46
CA GLN A 129 -7.90 4.59 9.10
C GLN A 129 -9.18 4.84 8.29
N ALA A 130 -9.05 4.91 6.96
CA ALA A 130 -10.18 5.08 6.07
C ALA A 130 -11.13 3.86 6.08
N LEU A 131 -10.58 2.64 6.16
CA LEU A 131 -11.37 1.42 6.34
C LEU A 131 -12.15 1.41 7.67
N VAL A 132 -11.58 1.94 8.76
CA VAL A 132 -12.34 2.14 10.02
C VAL A 132 -13.47 3.15 9.81
N ALA A 133 -13.24 4.22 9.06
CA ALA A 133 -14.30 5.18 8.73
C ALA A 133 -15.40 4.55 7.87
N ARG A 134 -15.06 3.63 6.95
CA ARG A 134 -16.00 2.79 6.18
C ARG A 134 -16.89 1.93 7.08
N GLY A 135 -16.42 1.60 8.29
CA GLY A 135 -17.17 0.75 9.24
C GLY A 135 -16.51 -0.59 9.54
N TRP A 136 -15.29 -0.84 9.06
CA TRP A 136 -14.56 -2.05 9.39
C TRP A 136 -14.23 -2.10 10.88
N THR A 137 -14.41 -3.26 11.47
CA THR A 137 -14.07 -3.53 12.87
C THR A 137 -12.65 -4.07 12.96
N GLN A 138 -11.85 -3.44 13.81
CA GLN A 138 -10.49 -3.89 14.12
C GLN A 138 -10.52 -5.23 14.87
N ASP A 139 -9.47 -6.02 14.68
CA ASP A 139 -9.27 -7.32 15.34
C ASP A 139 -7.84 -7.47 15.86
N SER A 140 -7.47 -8.66 16.31
CA SER A 140 -6.14 -8.91 16.88
C SER A 140 -5.00 -8.91 15.85
N VAL A 141 -5.31 -8.99 14.54
CA VAL A 141 -4.34 -9.03 13.44
C VAL A 141 -4.23 -7.67 12.75
N TRP A 142 -5.37 -6.98 12.60
CA TRP A 142 -5.45 -5.67 11.97
C TRP A 142 -6.08 -4.66 12.93
N SER A 143 -5.24 -3.87 13.59
CA SER A 143 -5.67 -2.84 14.55
C SER A 143 -4.63 -1.75 14.72
N SER A 144 -5.13 -0.51 14.99
CA SER A 144 -4.30 0.59 15.48
C SER A 144 -3.90 0.37 16.93
N ASP A 145 -2.77 0.97 17.33
CA ASP A 145 -2.47 1.13 18.73
C ASP A 145 -3.49 2.01 19.45
N ALA A 146 -3.88 1.61 20.67
CA ALA A 146 -4.88 2.34 21.45
C ALA A 146 -4.42 3.73 21.90
N ASP A 147 -3.11 3.92 22.05
CA ASP A 147 -2.49 5.17 22.49
C ASP A 147 -2.14 6.12 21.33
N GLY A 148 -2.49 5.73 20.08
CA GLY A 148 -2.27 6.55 18.89
C GLY A 148 -0.83 6.58 18.40
N THR A 149 -0.02 5.57 18.77
CA THR A 149 1.35 5.41 18.28
C THR A 149 1.35 4.52 17.03
N ALA A 150 1.38 5.11 15.84
CA ALA A 150 1.27 4.36 14.59
C ALA A 150 2.28 3.19 14.47
N ALA A 151 3.52 3.40 14.95
CA ALA A 151 4.57 2.38 14.90
C ALA A 151 4.29 1.15 15.77
N ASP A 152 3.47 1.28 16.81
CA ASP A 152 3.08 0.21 17.73
C ASP A 152 1.79 -0.50 17.31
N SER A 153 1.11 -0.01 16.27
CA SER A 153 -0.02 -0.70 15.64
C SER A 153 0.40 -2.05 15.05
N THR A 154 -0.56 -2.96 14.85
CA THR A 154 -0.26 -4.28 14.28
C THR A 154 0.41 -4.17 12.90
N THR A 155 1.12 -5.22 12.51
CA THR A 155 1.84 -5.20 11.22
C THR A 155 0.88 -5.06 10.04
N ALA A 156 -0.29 -5.73 10.07
CA ALA A 156 -1.28 -5.60 9.00
C ALA A 156 -1.93 -4.20 8.94
N TRP A 157 -1.93 -3.45 10.03
CA TRP A 157 -2.40 -2.07 10.05
C TRP A 157 -1.49 -1.09 9.29
N ARG A 158 -0.17 -1.33 9.30
CA ARG A 158 0.86 -0.38 8.85
C ARG A 158 1.76 -0.86 7.70
N SER A 159 1.61 -2.11 7.24
CA SER A 159 2.39 -2.70 6.15
C SER A 159 1.49 -3.17 5.03
N SER A 160 1.72 -2.68 3.82
CA SER A 160 0.98 -3.06 2.61
C SER A 160 1.03 -4.56 2.34
N THR A 161 2.21 -5.19 2.47
CA THR A 161 2.38 -6.64 2.31
C THR A 161 1.65 -7.44 3.40
N ALA A 162 1.74 -7.01 4.66
CA ALA A 162 1.05 -7.72 5.73
C ALA A 162 -0.48 -7.56 5.64
N PHE A 163 -0.97 -6.43 5.11
CA PHE A 163 -2.39 -6.24 4.84
C PHE A 163 -2.87 -7.09 3.66
N MET A 164 -2.05 -7.25 2.60
CA MET A 164 -2.33 -8.23 1.55
C MET A 164 -2.55 -9.63 2.13
N ASN A 165 -1.62 -10.12 2.95
CA ASN A 165 -1.74 -11.44 3.59
C ASN A 165 -2.99 -11.53 4.48
N TYR A 166 -3.30 -10.45 5.21
CA TYR A 166 -4.52 -10.38 6.02
C TYR A 166 -5.78 -10.54 5.16
N LEU A 167 -5.86 -9.91 3.99
CA LEU A 167 -7.00 -10.04 3.09
C LEU A 167 -7.06 -11.42 2.41
N GLU A 168 -5.91 -12.03 2.10
CA GLU A 168 -5.85 -13.41 1.60
C GLU A 168 -6.41 -14.42 2.62
N ASP A 169 -6.17 -14.19 3.91
CA ASP A 169 -6.70 -14.99 5.01
C ASP A 169 -8.19 -14.70 5.32
N HIS A 170 -8.75 -13.58 4.79
CA HIS A 170 -10.12 -13.11 5.03
C HIS A 170 -10.90 -12.86 3.72
N PRO A 171 -11.13 -13.90 2.90
CA PRO A 171 -11.81 -13.73 1.61
C PRO A 171 -13.26 -13.22 1.72
N GLU A 172 -13.84 -13.26 2.91
CA GLU A 172 -15.14 -12.65 3.18
C GLU A 172 -15.11 -11.11 3.20
N LYS A 173 -13.91 -10.51 3.38
CA LYS A 173 -13.74 -9.05 3.44
C LYS A 173 -13.48 -8.42 2.08
N ALA A 174 -12.74 -9.12 1.21
CA ALA A 174 -12.35 -8.58 -0.08
C ALA A 174 -12.08 -9.66 -1.12
N THR A 175 -12.21 -9.30 -2.39
CA THR A 175 -11.86 -10.12 -3.55
C THR A 175 -10.64 -9.52 -4.23
N ALA A 176 -9.59 -10.32 -4.41
CA ALA A 176 -8.40 -9.92 -5.13
C ALA A 176 -8.68 -9.75 -6.63
N LEU A 177 -8.23 -8.65 -7.21
CA LEU A 177 -8.33 -8.36 -8.64
C LEU A 177 -6.95 -7.96 -9.18
N SER A 178 -6.65 -8.44 -10.37
CA SER A 178 -5.47 -8.05 -11.14
C SER A 178 -5.72 -6.76 -11.92
N ASP A 179 -4.67 -6.15 -12.46
CA ASP A 179 -4.79 -4.98 -13.33
C ASP A 179 -5.56 -5.26 -14.65
N ALA A 180 -5.65 -6.51 -15.08
CA ALA A 180 -6.48 -6.92 -16.21
C ALA A 180 -8.00 -6.94 -15.88
N GLU A 181 -8.35 -6.86 -14.60
CA GLU A 181 -9.74 -6.91 -14.10
C GLU A 181 -10.27 -5.54 -13.66
N ARG A 182 -9.69 -4.45 -14.18
CA ARG A 182 -10.07 -3.06 -13.84
C ARG A 182 -11.57 -2.78 -13.93
N SER A 183 -12.29 -3.48 -14.81
CA SER A 183 -13.74 -3.30 -14.96
C SER A 183 -14.56 -3.76 -13.74
N GLN A 184 -13.95 -4.49 -12.81
CA GLN A 184 -14.57 -4.92 -11.56
C GLN A 184 -14.21 -4.03 -10.37
N VAL A 185 -13.20 -3.17 -10.51
CA VAL A 185 -12.77 -2.23 -9.48
C VAL A 185 -13.85 -1.16 -9.28
N GLN A 186 -14.08 -0.79 -8.03
CA GLN A 186 -15.03 0.24 -7.65
C GLN A 186 -14.38 1.36 -6.84
N VAL A 187 -15.01 2.50 -6.80
CA VAL A 187 -14.61 3.61 -5.93
C VAL A 187 -14.76 3.16 -4.46
N GLY A 188 -13.73 3.38 -3.66
CA GLY A 188 -13.62 2.86 -2.29
C GLY A 188 -12.88 1.54 -2.18
N ASP A 189 -12.48 0.92 -3.29
CA ASP A 189 -11.61 -0.26 -3.26
C ASP A 189 -10.17 0.12 -2.88
N ILE A 190 -9.40 -0.86 -2.43
CA ILE A 190 -7.98 -0.69 -2.17
C ILE A 190 -7.18 -0.99 -3.45
N VAL A 191 -6.21 -0.12 -3.77
CA VAL A 191 -5.14 -0.40 -4.73
C VAL A 191 -3.83 -0.61 -3.99
N GLN A 192 -3.08 -1.65 -4.37
CA GLN A 192 -1.74 -1.93 -3.90
C GLN A 192 -0.77 -2.03 -5.05
N PHE A 193 0.47 -1.65 -4.80
CA PHE A 193 1.49 -1.62 -5.82
C PHE A 193 2.69 -2.48 -5.44
N ASN A 194 3.27 -3.12 -6.44
CA ASN A 194 4.60 -3.72 -6.39
C ASN A 194 5.46 -2.94 -7.38
N TRP A 195 6.41 -2.16 -6.86
CA TRP A 195 7.21 -1.24 -7.67
C TRP A 195 8.39 -1.90 -8.36
N ASP A 196 8.94 -2.97 -7.77
CA ASP A 196 10.22 -3.59 -8.16
C ASP A 196 10.11 -5.05 -8.62
N GLY A 197 8.90 -5.63 -8.62
CA GLY A 197 8.66 -7.00 -9.05
C GLY A 197 9.07 -8.06 -8.02
N SER A 198 9.34 -7.68 -6.75
CA SER A 198 9.69 -8.59 -5.65
C SER A 198 8.58 -9.55 -5.25
N GLY A 199 7.31 -9.18 -5.50
CA GLY A 199 6.12 -9.92 -5.13
C GLY A 199 5.45 -9.42 -3.85
N ASP A 200 6.12 -8.59 -3.07
CA ASP A 200 5.51 -7.88 -1.94
C ASP A 200 4.68 -6.66 -2.40
N ARG A 201 4.19 -5.87 -1.44
CA ARG A 201 3.45 -4.65 -1.70
C ARG A 201 4.18 -3.47 -1.08
N ASP A 202 4.65 -2.58 -1.94
CA ASP A 202 5.43 -1.40 -1.55
C ASP A 202 4.54 -0.24 -1.12
N HIS A 203 3.31 -0.18 -1.65
CA HIS A 203 2.42 0.96 -1.46
C HIS A 203 0.96 0.54 -1.45
N THR A 204 0.12 1.35 -0.79
CA THR A 204 -1.33 1.18 -0.71
C THR A 204 -2.03 2.52 -0.85
N GLY A 205 -3.12 2.52 -1.62
CA GLY A 205 -4.02 3.66 -1.76
C GLY A 205 -5.48 3.22 -1.78
N ILE A 206 -6.37 4.21 -1.75
CA ILE A 206 -7.82 4.03 -1.83
C ILE A 206 -8.27 4.58 -3.17
N VAL A 207 -9.06 3.80 -3.92
CA VAL A 207 -9.61 4.22 -5.22
C VAL A 207 -10.62 5.33 -5.00
N THR A 208 -10.34 6.51 -5.57
CA THR A 208 -11.17 7.72 -5.39
C THR A 208 -11.97 8.09 -6.62
N ARG A 209 -11.54 7.65 -7.81
CA ARG A 209 -12.24 7.93 -9.08
C ARG A 209 -11.92 6.86 -10.12
N ILE A 210 -12.90 6.60 -10.97
CA ILE A 210 -12.75 5.73 -12.14
C ILE A 210 -13.38 6.43 -13.33
N ASP A 211 -12.61 6.58 -14.40
CA ASP A 211 -13.08 7.14 -15.67
C ASP A 211 -13.01 6.06 -16.75
N THR A 212 -14.00 6.02 -17.63
CA THR A 212 -13.98 5.18 -18.82
C THR A 212 -14.09 6.07 -20.05
N ASP A 213 -13.14 6.00 -20.95
CA ASP A 213 -13.15 6.79 -22.17
C ASP A 213 -14.02 6.16 -23.27
N ALA A 214 -14.16 6.87 -24.40
CA ALA A 214 -14.98 6.40 -25.52
C ALA A 214 -14.45 5.12 -26.20
N SER A 215 -13.21 4.75 -25.97
CA SER A 215 -12.59 3.50 -26.45
C SER A 215 -12.83 2.33 -25.51
N GLY A 216 -13.35 2.57 -24.29
CA GLY A 216 -13.52 1.60 -23.24
C GLY A 216 -12.30 1.44 -22.33
N HIS A 217 -11.28 2.29 -22.46
CA HIS A 217 -10.14 2.31 -21.55
C HIS A 217 -10.58 2.82 -20.17
N ILE A 218 -10.18 2.10 -19.13
CA ILE A 218 -10.52 2.40 -17.73
C ILE A 218 -9.30 2.99 -17.04
N SER A 219 -9.41 4.24 -16.64
CA SER A 219 -8.43 4.96 -15.83
C SER A 219 -8.87 4.97 -14.38
N ILE A 220 -8.00 4.50 -13.48
CA ILE A 220 -8.25 4.43 -12.04
C ILE A 220 -7.37 5.45 -11.34
N TYR A 221 -7.94 6.15 -10.37
CA TYR A 221 -7.26 7.17 -9.57
C TYR A 221 -7.36 6.83 -8.09
N TYR A 222 -6.34 7.18 -7.33
CA TYR A 222 -6.26 6.83 -5.92
C TYR A 222 -5.74 7.97 -5.04
N ALA A 223 -6.09 7.89 -3.76
CA ALA A 223 -5.52 8.69 -2.70
C ALA A 223 -4.55 7.85 -1.85
N ALA A 224 -3.48 8.47 -1.38
CA ALA A 224 -2.51 7.82 -0.48
C ALA A 224 -1.71 8.86 0.32
N HIS A 225 -1.13 8.41 1.45
CA HIS A 225 0.01 9.05 2.09
C HIS A 225 1.33 8.49 1.53
N THR A 226 2.44 9.01 1.98
CA THR A 226 3.77 8.76 1.42
C THR A 226 3.79 9.19 -0.05
N ASP A 227 4.20 10.43 -0.28
CA ASP A 227 3.97 11.16 -1.53
C ASP A 227 2.45 11.46 -1.71
N ASN A 228 1.94 12.27 -0.77
CA ASN A 228 0.52 12.54 -0.57
C ASN A 228 -0.21 12.91 -1.85
N THR A 229 -1.33 12.24 -2.10
CA THR A 229 -2.17 12.47 -3.27
C THR A 229 -3.63 12.20 -2.96
N LEU A 230 -4.54 12.92 -3.62
CA LEU A 230 -5.98 12.67 -3.55
C LEU A 230 -6.52 11.94 -4.78
N THR A 231 -5.94 12.18 -5.96
CA THR A 231 -6.46 11.68 -7.25
C THR A 231 -5.33 11.36 -8.23
N ARG A 232 -4.31 10.61 -7.79
CA ARG A 232 -3.22 10.18 -8.69
C ARG A 232 -3.67 9.05 -9.60
N SER A 233 -3.33 9.12 -10.88
CA SER A 233 -3.57 8.03 -11.82
C SER A 233 -2.70 6.81 -11.50
N VAL A 234 -3.32 5.63 -11.45
CA VAL A 234 -2.62 4.35 -11.33
C VAL A 234 -1.68 4.14 -12.53
N ASP A 235 -2.16 4.45 -13.76
CA ASP A 235 -1.34 4.29 -14.96
C ASP A 235 -0.09 5.17 -14.91
N TRP A 236 -0.24 6.43 -14.46
CA TRP A 236 0.91 7.30 -14.28
C TRP A 236 1.88 6.76 -13.22
N ALA A 237 1.35 6.23 -12.13
CA ALA A 237 2.18 5.69 -11.04
C ALA A 237 3.06 4.52 -11.52
N ILE A 238 2.52 3.57 -12.31
CA ILE A 238 3.25 2.37 -12.76
C ILE A 238 4.06 2.58 -14.05
N THR A 239 3.81 3.68 -14.80
CA THR A 239 4.51 3.92 -16.08
C THR A 239 5.49 5.09 -16.01
N VAL A 240 5.26 6.07 -15.17
CA VAL A 240 6.07 7.30 -15.07
C VAL A 240 6.80 7.40 -13.74
N LEU A 241 6.09 7.25 -12.62
CA LEU A 241 6.69 7.38 -11.29
C LEU A 241 7.55 6.16 -10.95
N HIS A 242 7.02 4.95 -11.17
CA HIS A 242 7.70 3.67 -10.96
C HIS A 242 7.61 2.80 -12.23
N PRO A 243 8.40 3.10 -13.28
CA PRO A 243 8.33 2.38 -14.56
C PRO A 243 8.58 0.88 -14.38
N GLY A 244 7.59 0.07 -14.77
CA GLY A 244 7.61 -1.38 -14.61
C GLY A 244 6.91 -1.90 -13.36
N GLY A 245 6.40 -1.00 -12.53
CA GLY A 245 5.54 -1.36 -11.40
C GLY A 245 4.25 -2.02 -11.83
N THR A 246 3.64 -2.76 -10.92
CA THR A 246 2.36 -3.46 -11.14
C THR A 246 1.35 -3.03 -10.09
N ALA A 247 0.10 -2.82 -10.51
CA ALA A 247 -1.03 -2.54 -9.63
C ALA A 247 -1.87 -3.81 -9.40
N TYR A 248 -2.39 -3.93 -8.19
CA TYR A 248 -3.31 -4.97 -7.73
C TYR A 248 -4.44 -4.30 -6.97
N TYR A 249 -5.62 -4.91 -6.97
CA TYR A 249 -6.76 -4.32 -6.29
C TYR A 249 -7.43 -5.33 -5.37
N TRP A 250 -8.12 -4.81 -4.37
CA TRP A 250 -8.99 -5.53 -3.49
C TRP A 250 -10.37 -4.89 -3.57
N HIS A 251 -11.30 -5.58 -4.24
CA HIS A 251 -12.70 -5.19 -4.22
C HIS A 251 -13.27 -5.54 -2.85
N LEU A 252 -13.70 -4.51 -2.10
CA LEU A 252 -14.14 -4.67 -0.72
C LEU A 252 -15.60 -5.11 -0.66
N ASN A 253 -15.85 -6.18 0.06
CA ASN A 253 -17.20 -6.68 0.32
C ASN A 253 -17.83 -5.80 1.43
N ASP A 254 -19.04 -5.27 1.18
CA ASP A 254 -19.82 -4.45 2.13
C ASP A 254 -20.65 -5.34 3.08
#